data_58ca126a3d4127486184a99ec7c9698c
#
_entry.id   58ca126a3d4127486184a99ec7c9698c
#
_cell.length_a   1.000
_cell.length_b   1.000
_cell.length_c   1.000
_cell.angle_alpha   90.00
_cell.angle_beta   90.00
_cell.angle_gamma   90.00
#
_symmetry.space_group_name_H-M   'P 1'
#
loop_
_entity.id
_entity.type
_entity.pdbx_description
1 polymer ?
#
loop_
_entity_poly.entity_id
_entity_poly.type
_entity_poly.pdbx_seq_one_letter_code
_entity_poly.pdbx_strand_id
1 'polypeptide(L)'
;MKLIQRQGYLDFLRRNRNRPIVKVVSGIRRCGKSTLFRLFKDELLSEGVKPEQIISINFEELEYEHLRDYHALYQYILERMQPDEMNYIFLDEIQHVDQFHRVVDSLFVKENTDLYITGSNAYFMSSDIATLLTGRYVEIQMLPLSFSEFYHSKYDGNQYSLIPAYESYLRESSFPYTQQLGGEDFDIQEYLRGLYNTLLLHDVVARLKISDVTILQDIVRYIMSNIGSLLSPNKIANSLVSAGRKIDNKTVERYLQGLQDSLLLYKVNRYDVRGKELLRINAKYYCVDATLRNLLVGNVSCDTGHILENIVFLELIRRGYTVYVGQLAKGEIDFVAQKAGVTEYYQVSETVLDPNTLNRELAPLKAVQDQYPKFLLTLDELNKNANYDGIQQRNVLEWLLESY
;
A
#
# COMPACT_ATOMS: atom_id res chain seq x y z
N MET A 1 -6.31 -18.05 -17.24
CA MET A 1 -6.37 -17.09 -16.14
C MET A 1 -6.05 -15.71 -16.71
N LYS A 2 -6.99 -14.75 -16.65
CA LYS A 2 -6.74 -13.39 -17.15
C LYS A 2 -5.86 -12.67 -16.11
N LEU A 3 -4.65 -12.27 -16.49
CA LEU A 3 -3.77 -11.51 -15.62
C LEU A 3 -4.22 -10.05 -15.60
N ILE A 4 -4.30 -9.47 -14.40
CA ILE A 4 -4.63 -8.05 -14.25
C ILE A 4 -3.37 -7.25 -14.57
N GLN A 5 -3.46 -6.42 -15.61
CA GLN A 5 -2.38 -5.51 -15.97
C GLN A 5 -2.36 -4.34 -15.00
N ARG A 6 -1.27 -4.21 -14.28
CA ARG A 6 -1.03 -3.16 -13.29
C ARG A 6 -0.24 -2.03 -13.95
N GLN A 7 -0.94 -1.25 -14.82
CA GLN A 7 -0.28 -0.34 -15.78
C GLN A 7 0.69 0.65 -15.11
N GLY A 8 0.29 1.30 -14.03
CA GLY A 8 1.17 2.27 -13.34
C GLY A 8 2.48 1.65 -12.82
N TYR A 9 2.44 0.38 -12.37
CA TYR A 9 3.64 -0.34 -11.94
C TYR A 9 4.50 -0.82 -13.12
N LEU A 10 3.88 -1.25 -14.22
CA LEU A 10 4.60 -1.57 -15.45
C LEU A 10 5.29 -0.34 -16.02
N ASP A 11 4.62 0.80 -16.03
CA ASP A 11 5.20 2.07 -16.51
C ASP A 11 6.37 2.53 -15.64
N PHE A 12 6.35 2.25 -14.32
CA PHE A 12 7.51 2.48 -13.48
C PHE A 12 8.71 1.61 -13.91
N LEU A 13 8.50 0.33 -14.20
CA LEU A 13 9.58 -0.56 -14.66
C LEU A 13 10.09 -0.14 -16.03
N ARG A 14 9.19 0.18 -16.98
CA ARG A 14 9.55 0.68 -18.33
C ARG A 14 10.40 1.94 -18.29
N ARG A 15 9.98 2.96 -17.51
CA ARG A 15 10.71 4.24 -17.39
C ARG A 15 12.12 4.07 -16.85
N ASN A 16 12.33 3.06 -16.02
CA ASN A 16 13.62 2.82 -15.37
C ASN A 16 14.43 1.71 -16.03
N ARG A 17 13.93 1.08 -17.08
CA ARG A 17 14.63 0.06 -17.85
C ARG A 17 15.94 0.62 -18.45
N ASN A 18 16.99 -0.19 -18.44
CA ASN A 18 18.33 0.14 -18.94
C ASN A 18 18.96 1.39 -18.28
N ARG A 19 18.46 1.82 -17.14
CA ARG A 19 19.10 2.86 -16.33
C ARG A 19 20.02 2.22 -15.30
N PRO A 20 21.20 2.81 -15.03
CA PRO A 20 22.12 2.33 -14.00
C PRO A 20 21.57 2.64 -12.60
N ILE A 21 20.46 1.99 -12.24
CA ILE A 21 19.76 2.12 -10.97
C ILE A 21 19.02 0.81 -10.68
N VAL A 22 18.99 0.37 -9.44
CA VAL A 22 18.26 -0.83 -9.02
C VAL A 22 16.76 -0.52 -8.92
N LYS A 23 15.91 -1.33 -9.54
CA LYS A 23 14.44 -1.20 -9.48
C LYS A 23 13.92 -2.09 -8.37
N VAL A 24 13.32 -1.46 -7.40
CA VAL A 24 12.79 -2.13 -6.21
C VAL A 24 11.27 -2.08 -6.24
N VAL A 25 10.64 -3.25 -6.13
CA VAL A 25 9.20 -3.37 -5.98
C VAL A 25 8.91 -3.95 -4.58
N SER A 26 8.57 -3.08 -3.64
CA SER A 26 8.11 -3.50 -2.31
C SER A 26 6.59 -3.65 -2.29
N GLY A 27 6.06 -4.28 -1.26
CA GLY A 27 4.61 -4.40 -1.08
C GLY A 27 4.21 -5.58 -0.21
N ILE A 28 3.00 -5.53 0.32
CA ILE A 28 2.44 -6.59 1.16
C ILE A 28 2.45 -7.95 0.43
N ARG A 29 2.55 -9.04 1.20
CA ARG A 29 2.40 -10.39 0.61
C ARG A 29 1.11 -10.51 -0.21
N ARG A 30 1.17 -11.23 -1.34
CA ARG A 30 0.02 -11.49 -2.22
C ARG A 30 -0.57 -10.27 -2.95
N CYS A 31 0.08 -9.10 -2.93
CA CYS A 31 -0.36 -7.95 -3.73
C CYS A 31 -0.05 -8.05 -5.23
N GLY A 32 0.75 -9.05 -5.66
CA GLY A 32 1.01 -9.35 -7.07
C GLY A 32 2.41 -9.02 -7.58
N LYS A 33 3.42 -8.84 -6.72
CA LYS A 33 4.82 -8.51 -7.11
C LYS A 33 5.41 -9.50 -8.12
N SER A 34 5.37 -10.80 -7.81
CA SER A 34 5.87 -11.86 -8.72
C SER A 34 5.12 -11.88 -10.06
N THR A 35 3.82 -11.58 -10.04
CA THR A 35 3.00 -11.46 -11.25
C THR A 35 3.43 -10.25 -12.09
N LEU A 36 3.74 -9.11 -11.45
CA LEU A 36 4.27 -7.92 -12.12
C LEU A 36 5.59 -8.25 -12.83
N PHE A 37 6.51 -8.94 -12.18
CA PHE A 37 7.76 -9.37 -12.81
C PHE A 37 7.52 -10.30 -13.99
N ARG A 38 6.56 -11.24 -13.88
CA ARG A 38 6.19 -12.11 -14.99
C ARG A 38 5.68 -11.30 -16.19
N LEU A 39 4.74 -10.39 -15.97
CA LEU A 39 4.19 -9.53 -17.03
C LEU A 39 5.28 -8.70 -17.70
N PHE A 40 6.21 -8.13 -16.92
CA PHE A 40 7.30 -7.34 -17.48
C PHE A 40 8.32 -8.20 -18.24
N LYS A 41 8.62 -9.41 -17.78
CA LYS A 41 9.47 -10.36 -18.54
C LYS A 41 8.82 -10.75 -19.85
N ASP A 42 7.51 -11.04 -19.86
CA ASP A 42 6.77 -11.36 -21.10
C ASP A 42 6.82 -10.17 -22.09
N GLU A 43 6.76 -8.95 -21.59
CA GLU A 43 6.91 -7.73 -22.39
C GLU A 43 8.33 -7.62 -22.98
N LEU A 44 9.37 -7.82 -22.18
CA LEU A 44 10.77 -7.81 -22.66
C LEU A 44 11.00 -8.81 -23.79
N LEU A 45 10.48 -10.04 -23.62
CA LEU A 45 10.56 -11.09 -24.66
C LEU A 45 9.80 -10.66 -25.93
N SER A 46 8.63 -10.07 -25.79
CA SER A 46 7.85 -9.59 -26.94
C SER A 46 8.54 -8.45 -27.72
N GLU A 47 9.39 -7.68 -27.04
CA GLU A 47 10.20 -6.61 -27.61
C GLU A 47 11.55 -7.08 -28.19
N GLY A 48 11.81 -8.40 -28.19
CA GLY A 48 12.98 -9.00 -28.81
C GLY A 48 14.17 -9.25 -27.88
N VAL A 49 14.00 -9.09 -26.56
CA VAL A 49 15.01 -9.55 -25.58
C VAL A 49 15.05 -11.08 -25.63
N LYS A 50 16.25 -11.65 -25.75
CA LYS A 50 16.41 -13.10 -25.80
C LYS A 50 16.21 -13.73 -24.43
N PRO A 51 15.66 -14.96 -24.34
CA PRO A 51 15.48 -15.65 -23.06
C PRO A 51 16.77 -15.78 -22.24
N GLU A 52 17.93 -15.95 -22.90
CA GLU A 52 19.24 -16.10 -22.27
C GLU A 52 19.72 -14.81 -21.58
N GLN A 53 19.15 -13.65 -21.93
CA GLN A 53 19.42 -12.37 -21.27
C GLN A 53 18.59 -12.17 -19.99
N ILE A 54 17.61 -13.05 -19.73
CA ILE A 54 16.71 -12.92 -18.58
C ILE A 54 17.08 -13.96 -17.51
N ILE A 55 17.62 -13.48 -16.39
CA ILE A 55 17.91 -14.30 -15.21
C ILE A 55 16.83 -14.00 -14.17
N SER A 56 15.99 -15.00 -13.83
CA SER A 56 14.87 -14.81 -12.91
C SER A 56 14.90 -15.88 -11.83
N ILE A 57 14.94 -15.46 -10.57
CA ILE A 57 15.03 -16.31 -9.39
C ILE A 57 13.95 -15.89 -8.41
N ASN A 58 13.12 -16.84 -7.97
CA ASN A 58 12.15 -16.63 -6.89
C ASN A 58 12.58 -17.44 -5.66
N PHE A 59 12.99 -16.75 -4.60
CA PHE A 59 13.52 -17.39 -3.39
C PHE A 59 12.47 -18.05 -2.49
N GLU A 60 11.18 -18.00 -2.84
CA GLU A 60 10.15 -18.86 -2.24
C GLU A 60 10.12 -20.26 -2.84
N GLU A 61 10.75 -20.49 -4.02
CA GLU A 61 10.82 -21.79 -4.67
C GLU A 61 11.97 -22.64 -4.10
N LEU A 62 11.65 -23.88 -3.76
CA LEU A 62 12.62 -24.82 -3.14
C LEU A 62 13.82 -25.11 -4.07
N GLU A 63 13.61 -25.02 -5.37
CA GLU A 63 14.67 -25.18 -6.38
C GLU A 63 15.85 -24.24 -6.14
N TYR A 64 15.58 -23.03 -5.64
CA TYR A 64 16.58 -21.99 -5.39
C TYR A 64 17.02 -21.88 -3.92
N GLU A 65 16.65 -22.85 -3.06
CA GLU A 65 17.03 -22.82 -1.65
C GLU A 65 18.55 -22.76 -1.45
N HIS A 66 19.32 -23.45 -2.29
CA HIS A 66 20.79 -23.46 -2.27
C HIS A 66 21.40 -22.11 -2.65
N LEU A 67 20.66 -21.18 -3.26
CA LEU A 67 21.09 -19.83 -3.63
C LEU A 67 20.81 -18.78 -2.53
N ARG A 68 20.32 -19.19 -1.35
CA ARG A 68 20.15 -18.29 -0.20
C ARG A 68 21.50 -17.85 0.41
N ASP A 69 22.59 -18.52 0.09
CA ASP A 69 23.94 -18.02 0.32
C ASP A 69 24.31 -17.00 -0.77
N TYR A 70 24.79 -15.82 -0.35
CA TYR A 70 25.07 -14.74 -1.31
C TYR A 70 26.23 -15.04 -2.27
N HIS A 71 27.21 -15.85 -1.89
CA HIS A 71 28.28 -16.26 -2.79
C HIS A 71 27.76 -17.24 -3.86
N ALA A 72 26.96 -18.23 -3.45
CA ALA A 72 26.32 -19.18 -4.37
C ALA A 72 25.45 -18.44 -5.37
N LEU A 73 24.62 -17.47 -4.92
CA LEU A 73 23.79 -16.65 -5.77
C LEU A 73 24.60 -15.84 -6.79
N TYR A 74 25.65 -15.18 -6.32
CA TYR A 74 26.52 -14.38 -7.20
C TYR A 74 27.16 -15.22 -8.29
N GLN A 75 27.72 -16.38 -7.95
CA GLN A 75 28.33 -17.29 -8.93
C GLN A 75 27.29 -17.82 -9.93
N TYR A 76 26.12 -18.24 -9.44
CA TYR A 76 25.00 -18.70 -10.28
C TYR A 76 24.61 -17.67 -11.34
N ILE A 77 24.53 -16.38 -10.95
CA ILE A 77 24.21 -15.29 -11.88
C ILE A 77 25.33 -15.09 -12.89
N LEU A 78 26.61 -15.03 -12.43
CA LEU A 78 27.76 -14.82 -13.32
C LEU A 78 27.88 -15.88 -14.41
N GLU A 79 27.62 -17.15 -14.08
CA GLU A 79 27.68 -18.27 -15.03
C GLU A 79 26.61 -18.19 -16.13
N ARG A 80 25.53 -17.42 -15.91
CA ARG A 80 24.40 -17.30 -16.83
C ARG A 80 24.36 -15.97 -17.59
N MET A 81 25.17 -15.01 -17.16
CA MET A 81 25.24 -13.71 -17.81
C MET A 81 25.81 -13.83 -19.23
N GLN A 82 25.19 -13.12 -20.16
CA GLN A 82 25.70 -12.92 -21.53
C GLN A 82 26.75 -11.80 -21.50
N PRO A 83 27.99 -12.04 -21.95
CA PRO A 83 29.10 -11.07 -21.80
C PRO A 83 28.86 -9.76 -22.53
N ASP A 84 28.33 -9.85 -23.78
CA ASP A 84 28.22 -8.73 -24.70
C ASP A 84 26.80 -8.17 -24.85
N GLU A 85 25.85 -8.65 -24.02
CA GLU A 85 24.45 -8.25 -24.08
C GLU A 85 23.97 -7.74 -22.72
N MET A 86 22.90 -6.93 -22.71
CA MET A 86 22.26 -6.49 -21.47
C MET A 86 21.59 -7.69 -20.78
N ASN A 87 21.85 -7.88 -19.49
CA ASN A 87 21.27 -8.92 -18.69
C ASN A 87 20.20 -8.34 -17.76
N TYR A 88 18.97 -8.82 -17.88
CA TYR A 88 17.83 -8.44 -17.06
C TYR A 88 17.70 -9.42 -15.89
N ILE A 89 18.04 -8.98 -14.68
CA ILE A 89 18.13 -9.85 -13.50
C ILE A 89 16.97 -9.56 -12.56
N PHE A 90 16.10 -10.56 -12.37
CA PHE A 90 14.92 -10.50 -11.51
C PHE A 90 15.13 -11.38 -10.27
N LEU A 91 15.20 -10.74 -9.10
CA LEU A 91 15.38 -11.41 -7.81
C LEU A 91 14.13 -11.19 -6.96
N ASP A 92 13.24 -12.19 -6.97
CA ASP A 92 11.95 -12.11 -6.30
C ASP A 92 12.06 -12.63 -4.85
N GLU A 93 11.52 -11.86 -3.87
CA GLU A 93 11.60 -12.09 -2.42
C GLU A 93 13.06 -12.25 -1.93
N ILE A 94 13.94 -11.33 -2.36
CA ILE A 94 15.40 -11.41 -2.13
C ILE A 94 15.80 -11.34 -0.65
N GLN A 95 14.92 -10.91 0.26
CA GLN A 95 15.19 -10.93 1.70
C GLN A 95 15.45 -12.34 2.26
N HIS A 96 15.15 -13.39 1.52
CA HIS A 96 15.50 -14.77 1.87
C HIS A 96 16.99 -15.10 1.67
N VAL A 97 17.74 -14.23 0.98
CA VAL A 97 19.18 -14.38 0.75
C VAL A 97 19.93 -13.64 1.85
N ASP A 98 20.80 -14.36 2.55
CA ASP A 98 21.65 -13.74 3.56
C ASP A 98 22.61 -12.74 2.90
N GLN A 99 22.78 -11.57 3.49
CA GLN A 99 23.64 -10.49 2.98
C GLN A 99 23.42 -10.15 1.49
N PHE A 100 22.18 -10.26 0.97
CA PHE A 100 21.81 -10.03 -0.44
C PHE A 100 22.35 -8.69 -1.01
N HIS A 101 22.47 -7.66 -0.18
CA HIS A 101 23.02 -6.36 -0.60
C HIS A 101 24.40 -6.46 -1.26
N ARG A 102 25.25 -7.40 -0.82
CA ARG A 102 26.56 -7.62 -1.44
C ARG A 102 26.47 -8.11 -2.87
N VAL A 103 25.46 -8.95 -3.18
CA VAL A 103 25.20 -9.41 -4.53
C VAL A 103 24.69 -8.26 -5.39
N VAL A 104 23.71 -7.52 -4.87
CA VAL A 104 23.11 -6.38 -5.58
C VAL A 104 24.16 -5.32 -5.88
N ASP A 105 25.01 -4.93 -4.91
CA ASP A 105 26.09 -3.98 -5.12
C ASP A 105 27.14 -4.47 -6.12
N SER A 106 27.51 -5.77 -6.08
CA SER A 106 28.48 -6.35 -7.01
C SER A 106 27.97 -6.45 -8.43
N LEU A 107 26.66 -6.70 -8.60
CA LEU A 107 26.02 -6.70 -9.91
C LEU A 107 25.79 -5.28 -10.43
N PHE A 108 25.45 -4.35 -9.56
CA PHE A 108 25.20 -2.95 -9.91
C PHE A 108 26.38 -2.26 -10.59
N VAL A 109 27.62 -2.61 -10.23
CA VAL A 109 28.82 -2.02 -10.86
C VAL A 109 29.15 -2.60 -12.23
N LYS A 110 28.41 -3.60 -12.71
CA LYS A 110 28.55 -4.16 -14.05
C LYS A 110 27.70 -3.37 -15.03
N GLU A 111 28.29 -2.90 -16.13
CA GLU A 111 27.62 -2.04 -17.11
C GLU A 111 26.52 -2.75 -17.92
N ASN A 112 26.61 -4.08 -18.01
CA ASN A 112 25.66 -4.92 -18.77
C ASN A 112 24.60 -5.59 -17.87
N THR A 113 24.19 -4.95 -16.77
CA THR A 113 23.15 -5.48 -15.88
C THR A 113 22.02 -4.49 -15.67
N ASP A 114 20.80 -5.00 -15.68
CA ASP A 114 19.59 -4.29 -15.32
C ASP A 114 18.85 -5.03 -14.20
N LEU A 115 18.86 -4.46 -12.98
CA LEU A 115 18.48 -5.17 -11.75
C LEU A 115 17.07 -4.81 -11.29
N TYR A 116 16.29 -5.85 -11.04
CA TYR A 116 14.92 -5.80 -10.52
C TYR A 116 14.81 -6.69 -9.29
N ILE A 117 14.43 -6.13 -8.16
CA ILE A 117 14.30 -6.88 -6.90
C ILE A 117 12.93 -6.66 -6.26
N THR A 118 12.40 -7.69 -5.60
CA THR A 118 11.21 -7.54 -4.76
C THR A 118 11.48 -7.92 -3.33
N GLY A 119 10.62 -7.38 -2.45
CA GLY A 119 10.51 -7.79 -1.06
C GLY A 119 9.11 -7.54 -0.50
N SER A 120 8.67 -8.41 0.41
CA SER A 120 7.31 -8.37 0.97
C SER A 120 7.17 -7.48 2.21
N ASN A 121 8.25 -6.90 2.70
CA ASN A 121 8.31 -6.30 4.03
C ASN A 121 8.89 -4.89 3.91
N ALA A 122 8.16 -3.87 4.40
CA ALA A 122 8.63 -2.48 4.38
C ALA A 122 9.92 -2.28 5.19
N TYR A 123 10.17 -3.11 6.23
CA TYR A 123 11.41 -3.08 6.97
C TYR A 123 12.62 -3.43 6.10
N PHE A 124 12.46 -4.40 5.22
CA PHE A 124 13.45 -4.75 4.20
C PHE A 124 13.86 -3.53 3.36
N MET A 125 12.87 -2.69 3.02
CA MET A 125 13.10 -1.54 2.16
C MET A 125 13.58 -0.29 2.91
N SER A 126 13.13 -0.06 4.14
CA SER A 126 13.38 1.20 4.85
C SER A 126 14.70 1.25 5.63
N SER A 127 15.18 0.13 6.19
CA SER A 127 16.35 0.13 7.06
C SER A 127 17.61 -0.42 6.39
N ASP A 128 17.50 -1.51 5.67
CA ASP A 128 18.67 -2.21 5.12
C ASP A 128 19.04 -1.71 3.73
N ILE A 129 18.08 -1.61 2.81
CA ILE A 129 18.38 -1.13 1.45
C ILE A 129 18.72 0.36 1.43
N ALA A 130 17.97 1.21 2.15
CA ALA A 130 18.27 2.65 2.17
C ALA A 130 19.67 2.94 2.69
N THR A 131 20.14 2.14 3.65
CA THR A 131 21.48 2.27 4.25
C THR A 131 22.56 1.63 3.37
N LEU A 132 22.26 0.51 2.72
CA LEU A 132 23.22 -0.33 2.01
C LEU A 132 23.33 0.04 0.52
N LEU A 133 22.23 0.34 -0.15
CA LEU A 133 22.23 0.75 -1.56
C LEU A 133 22.35 2.28 -1.78
N THR A 134 22.61 3.04 -0.75
CA THR A 134 22.89 4.49 -0.70
C THR A 134 22.64 5.26 -2.01
N GLY A 135 21.36 5.55 -2.33
CA GLY A 135 21.00 6.37 -3.50
C GLY A 135 21.08 5.68 -4.86
N ARG A 136 21.33 4.36 -4.92
CA ARG A 136 21.47 3.57 -6.15
C ARG A 136 20.21 2.81 -6.54
N TYR A 137 19.06 3.14 -5.97
CA TYR A 137 17.80 2.48 -6.27
C TYR A 137 16.64 3.47 -6.43
N VAL A 138 15.63 3.02 -7.15
CA VAL A 138 14.30 3.61 -7.17
C VAL A 138 13.30 2.58 -6.68
N GLU A 139 12.34 3.01 -5.87
CA GLU A 139 11.35 2.12 -5.27
C GLU A 139 9.94 2.50 -5.69
N ILE A 140 9.12 1.48 -5.90
CA ILE A 140 7.66 1.61 -5.95
C ILE A 140 7.02 0.64 -4.96
N GLN A 141 6.17 1.18 -4.09
CA GLN A 141 5.39 0.37 -3.16
C GLN A 141 4.13 -0.13 -3.84
N MET A 142 4.03 -1.45 -4.03
CA MET A 142 2.88 -2.10 -4.67
C MET A 142 1.80 -2.40 -3.63
N LEU A 143 0.66 -1.74 -3.79
CA LEU A 143 -0.56 -1.98 -3.02
C LEU A 143 -1.40 -3.11 -3.66
N PRO A 144 -2.34 -3.73 -2.95
CA PRO A 144 -3.42 -4.50 -3.57
C PRO A 144 -4.15 -3.69 -4.65
N LEU A 145 -5.11 -4.26 -5.35
CA LEU A 145 -5.80 -3.59 -6.45
C LEU A 145 -6.43 -2.27 -6.03
N SER A 146 -6.29 -1.24 -6.86
CA SER A 146 -7.12 -0.04 -6.75
C SER A 146 -8.56 -0.34 -7.15
N PHE A 147 -9.50 0.56 -6.82
CA PHE A 147 -10.85 0.46 -7.34
C PHE A 147 -10.87 0.46 -8.88
N SER A 148 -10.05 1.28 -9.52
CA SER A 148 -9.91 1.31 -10.98
C SER A 148 -9.41 -0.03 -11.55
N GLU A 149 -8.36 -0.61 -10.97
CA GLU A 149 -7.82 -1.91 -11.40
C GLU A 149 -8.83 -3.04 -11.19
N PHE A 150 -9.55 -3.04 -10.07
CA PHE A 150 -10.64 -3.98 -9.80
C PHE A 150 -11.78 -3.83 -10.80
N TYR A 151 -12.26 -2.60 -11.02
CA TYR A 151 -13.35 -2.28 -11.94
C TYR A 151 -13.04 -2.75 -13.36
N HIS A 152 -11.90 -2.35 -13.92
CA HIS A 152 -11.52 -2.72 -15.27
C HIS A 152 -11.23 -4.21 -15.43
N SER A 153 -10.70 -4.88 -14.38
CA SER A 153 -10.44 -6.33 -14.45
C SER A 153 -11.73 -7.16 -14.49
N LYS A 154 -12.75 -6.69 -13.77
CA LYS A 154 -14.02 -7.43 -13.60
C LYS A 154 -15.05 -7.11 -14.66
N TYR A 155 -15.18 -5.85 -15.04
CA TYR A 155 -16.28 -5.38 -15.91
C TYR A 155 -15.87 -5.11 -17.37
N ASP A 156 -14.60 -5.29 -17.71
CA ASP A 156 -14.00 -5.41 -19.06
C ASP A 156 -14.65 -4.53 -20.16
N GLY A 157 -14.67 -3.21 -19.94
CA GLY A 157 -15.18 -2.24 -20.92
C GLY A 157 -16.70 -2.12 -21.00
N ASN A 158 -17.46 -2.96 -20.31
CA ASN A 158 -18.89 -2.75 -20.13
C ASN A 158 -19.12 -1.64 -19.10
N GLN A 159 -19.94 -0.66 -19.46
CA GLN A 159 -20.32 0.42 -18.56
C GLN A 159 -21.21 -0.16 -17.44
N TYR A 160 -20.61 -0.49 -16.32
CA TYR A 160 -21.31 -0.96 -15.13
C TYR A 160 -21.48 0.17 -14.13
N SER A 161 -22.58 0.17 -13.38
CA SER A 161 -22.84 1.20 -12.37
C SER A 161 -21.75 1.22 -11.30
N LEU A 162 -21.24 2.40 -10.96
CA LEU A 162 -20.12 2.56 -10.05
C LEU A 162 -20.44 2.14 -8.60
N ILE A 163 -21.66 2.42 -8.13
CA ILE A 163 -22.07 2.06 -6.75
C ILE A 163 -22.08 0.55 -6.54
N PRO A 164 -22.74 -0.29 -7.36
CA PRO A 164 -22.67 -1.74 -7.22
C PRO A 164 -21.25 -2.31 -7.42
N ALA A 165 -20.43 -1.67 -8.26
CA ALA A 165 -19.03 -2.06 -8.43
C ALA A 165 -18.22 -1.78 -7.15
N TYR A 166 -18.48 -0.64 -6.50
CA TYR A 166 -17.87 -0.28 -5.24
C TYR A 166 -18.28 -1.22 -4.10
N GLU A 167 -19.55 -1.57 -4.01
CA GLU A 167 -20.05 -2.58 -3.07
C GLU A 167 -19.38 -3.95 -3.28
N SER A 168 -19.20 -4.36 -4.55
CA SER A 168 -18.43 -5.57 -4.87
C SER A 168 -16.96 -5.47 -4.45
N TYR A 169 -16.33 -4.32 -4.66
CA TYR A 169 -14.95 -4.07 -4.24
C TYR A 169 -14.77 -4.20 -2.71
N LEU A 170 -15.73 -3.68 -1.93
CA LEU A 170 -15.74 -3.79 -0.47
C LEU A 170 -16.02 -5.21 0.05
N ARG A 171 -16.72 -6.04 -0.74
CA ARG A 171 -17.06 -7.40 -0.37
C ARG A 171 -15.99 -8.41 -0.80
N GLU A 172 -15.42 -8.24 -1.99
CA GLU A 172 -14.55 -9.22 -2.62
C GLU A 172 -13.07 -9.01 -2.34
N SER A 173 -12.70 -7.94 -1.65
CA SER A 173 -11.32 -7.55 -1.33
C SER A 173 -10.50 -7.03 -2.52
N SER A 174 -9.50 -6.21 -2.18
CA SER A 174 -8.53 -5.68 -3.13
C SER A 174 -7.36 -6.63 -3.42
N PHE A 175 -7.23 -7.76 -2.74
CA PHE A 175 -6.18 -8.72 -3.04
C PHE A 175 -6.43 -9.42 -4.39
N PRO A 176 -5.45 -9.42 -5.34
CA PRO A 176 -5.69 -9.88 -6.72
C PRO A 176 -6.21 -11.31 -6.84
N TYR A 177 -5.82 -12.20 -5.92
CA TYR A 177 -6.22 -13.61 -5.96
C TYR A 177 -7.72 -13.80 -5.72
N THR A 178 -8.38 -12.92 -4.97
CA THR A 178 -9.83 -13.03 -4.70
C THR A 178 -10.68 -12.94 -5.97
N GLN A 179 -10.17 -12.24 -7.01
CA GLN A 179 -10.82 -12.17 -8.32
C GLN A 179 -10.92 -13.54 -9.03
N GLN A 180 -10.21 -14.55 -8.55
CA GLN A 180 -10.19 -15.90 -9.11
C GLN A 180 -11.09 -16.88 -8.34
N LEU A 181 -11.60 -16.47 -7.18
CA LEU A 181 -12.44 -17.30 -6.30
C LEU A 181 -13.93 -17.29 -6.69
N GLY A 182 -14.29 -16.76 -7.86
CA GLY A 182 -15.66 -16.78 -8.39
C GLY A 182 -16.67 -15.91 -7.65
N GLY A 183 -16.24 -15.12 -6.66
CA GLY A 183 -17.10 -14.19 -5.91
C GLY A 183 -17.89 -14.82 -4.76
N GLU A 184 -17.63 -16.09 -4.42
CA GLU A 184 -18.25 -16.74 -3.25
C GLU A 184 -17.68 -16.16 -1.95
N ASP A 185 -18.55 -15.56 -1.13
CA ASP A 185 -18.14 -14.85 0.10
C ASP A 185 -17.39 -15.76 1.08
N PHE A 186 -17.76 -17.04 1.15
CA PHE A 186 -17.12 -18.01 2.04
C PHE A 186 -15.65 -18.24 1.65
N ASP A 187 -15.37 -18.48 0.37
CA ASP A 187 -14.02 -18.74 -0.12
C ASP A 187 -13.11 -17.53 0.04
N ILE A 188 -13.65 -16.34 -0.18
CA ILE A 188 -12.94 -15.07 0.02
C ILE A 188 -12.58 -14.89 1.49
N GLN A 189 -13.53 -15.12 2.41
CA GLN A 189 -13.27 -14.99 3.84
C GLN A 189 -12.25 -16.01 4.34
N GLU A 190 -12.31 -17.27 3.86
CA GLU A 190 -11.34 -18.30 4.23
C GLU A 190 -9.94 -17.95 3.73
N TYR A 191 -9.82 -17.50 2.48
CA TYR A 191 -8.56 -17.02 1.93
C TYR A 191 -8.00 -15.85 2.75
N LEU A 192 -8.81 -14.85 3.07
CA LEU A 192 -8.37 -13.68 3.84
C LEU A 192 -7.97 -14.02 5.28
N ARG A 193 -8.63 -14.99 5.92
CA ARG A 193 -8.21 -15.51 7.24
C ARG A 193 -6.85 -16.18 7.16
N GLY A 194 -6.61 -17.00 6.12
CA GLY A 194 -5.33 -17.61 5.87
C GLY A 194 -4.22 -16.58 5.61
N LEU A 195 -4.51 -15.58 4.80
CA LEU A 195 -3.59 -14.48 4.51
C LEU A 195 -3.27 -13.66 5.77
N TYR A 196 -4.28 -13.28 6.55
CA TYR A 196 -4.09 -12.56 7.82
C TYR A 196 -3.23 -13.33 8.80
N ASN A 197 -3.49 -14.62 8.98
CA ASN A 197 -2.69 -15.47 9.84
C ASN A 197 -1.24 -15.53 9.37
N THR A 198 -0.99 -15.63 8.07
CA THR A 198 0.36 -15.63 7.50
C THR A 198 1.07 -14.30 7.77
N LEU A 199 0.43 -13.16 7.47
CA LEU A 199 0.97 -11.82 7.73
C LEU A 199 1.27 -11.63 9.22
N LEU A 200 0.33 -12.01 10.10
CA LEU A 200 0.48 -11.81 11.53
C LEU A 200 1.58 -12.72 12.11
N LEU A 201 1.56 -14.02 11.81
CA LEU A 201 2.46 -15.00 12.42
C LEU A 201 3.87 -14.93 11.83
N HIS A 202 4.03 -14.86 10.51
CA HIS A 202 5.35 -14.83 9.89
C HIS A 202 5.97 -13.43 9.89
N ASP A 203 5.22 -12.40 9.49
CA ASP A 203 5.82 -11.11 9.25
C ASP A 203 5.86 -10.23 10.52
N VAL A 204 5.06 -10.51 11.55
CA VAL A 204 5.06 -9.76 12.81
C VAL A 204 5.54 -10.61 13.97
N VAL A 205 4.86 -11.73 14.29
CA VAL A 205 5.15 -12.54 15.50
C VAL A 205 6.55 -13.14 15.45
N ALA A 206 6.91 -13.82 14.36
CA ALA A 206 8.21 -14.47 14.23
C ALA A 206 9.34 -13.45 14.25
N ARG A 207 9.20 -12.34 13.53
CA ARG A 207 10.21 -11.29 13.44
C ARG A 207 10.45 -10.57 14.78
N LEU A 208 9.37 -10.17 15.45
CA LEU A 208 9.44 -9.47 16.74
C LEU A 208 9.60 -10.41 17.93
N LYS A 209 9.61 -11.74 17.70
CA LYS A 209 9.66 -12.78 18.74
C LYS A 209 8.59 -12.55 19.81
N ILE A 210 7.34 -12.33 19.36
CA ILE A 210 6.21 -12.06 20.24
C ILE A 210 5.78 -13.37 20.94
N SER A 211 5.76 -13.36 22.27
CA SER A 211 5.34 -14.50 23.07
C SER A 211 3.83 -14.55 23.28
N ASP A 212 3.17 -13.39 23.39
CA ASP A 212 1.72 -13.28 23.58
C ASP A 212 1.03 -12.76 22.31
N VAL A 213 0.62 -13.71 21.48
CA VAL A 213 -0.09 -13.43 20.21
C VAL A 213 -1.48 -12.86 20.47
N THR A 214 -2.11 -13.19 21.60
CA THR A 214 -3.47 -12.72 21.94
C THR A 214 -3.50 -11.22 22.12
N ILE A 215 -2.51 -10.65 22.80
CA ILE A 215 -2.41 -9.19 22.99
C ILE A 215 -2.21 -8.51 21.64
N LEU A 216 -1.38 -9.07 20.75
CA LEU A 216 -1.22 -8.52 19.39
C LEU A 216 -2.53 -8.53 18.60
N GLN A 217 -3.30 -9.62 18.68
CA GLN A 217 -4.61 -9.72 18.01
C GLN A 217 -5.60 -8.70 18.58
N ASP A 218 -5.60 -8.46 19.90
CA ASP A 218 -6.45 -7.45 20.54
C ASP A 218 -6.07 -6.03 20.06
N ILE A 219 -4.76 -5.74 19.93
CA ILE A 219 -4.28 -4.46 19.36
C ILE A 219 -4.77 -4.31 17.92
N VAL A 220 -4.61 -5.34 17.08
CA VAL A 220 -5.08 -5.31 15.70
C VAL A 220 -6.58 -5.03 15.64
N ARG A 221 -7.40 -5.77 16.40
CA ARG A 221 -8.85 -5.53 16.44
C ARG A 221 -9.20 -4.13 16.89
N TYR A 222 -8.51 -3.62 17.92
CA TYR A 222 -8.75 -2.27 18.41
C TYR A 222 -8.47 -1.21 17.34
N ILE A 223 -7.36 -1.35 16.60
CA ILE A 223 -7.01 -0.41 15.53
C ILE A 223 -7.99 -0.53 14.37
N MET A 224 -8.32 -1.75 13.93
CA MET A 224 -9.25 -1.99 12.83
C MET A 224 -10.67 -1.46 13.15
N SER A 225 -11.07 -1.46 14.42
CA SER A 225 -12.32 -0.84 14.89
C SER A 225 -12.27 0.68 14.97
N ASN A 226 -11.07 1.29 14.87
CA ASN A 226 -10.86 2.73 15.01
C ASN A 226 -10.05 3.32 13.84
N ILE A 227 -10.09 2.69 12.65
CA ILE A 227 -9.44 3.25 11.45
C ILE A 227 -9.97 4.65 11.19
N GLY A 228 -9.13 5.55 10.65
CA GLY A 228 -9.51 6.94 10.42
C GLY A 228 -9.62 7.80 11.69
N SER A 229 -9.59 7.21 12.89
CA SER A 229 -9.63 7.97 14.16
C SER A 229 -8.22 8.27 14.67
N LEU A 230 -8.10 9.38 15.42
CA LEU A 230 -6.84 9.73 16.08
C LEU A 230 -6.54 8.77 17.23
N LEU A 231 -5.42 8.08 17.13
CA LEU A 231 -4.92 7.15 18.12
C LEU A 231 -3.51 7.52 18.59
N SER A 232 -3.22 7.15 19.85
CA SER A 232 -1.86 7.14 20.39
C SER A 232 -1.58 5.79 21.04
N PRO A 233 -0.30 5.37 21.13
CA PRO A 233 0.06 4.16 21.86
C PRO A 233 -0.49 4.14 23.29
N ASN A 234 -0.48 5.29 23.97
CA ASN A 234 -1.06 5.45 25.31
C ASN A 234 -2.57 5.17 25.34
N LYS A 235 -3.34 5.70 24.37
CA LYS A 235 -4.79 5.47 24.28
C LYS A 235 -5.10 3.99 24.07
N ILE A 236 -4.33 3.32 23.20
CA ILE A 236 -4.44 1.88 22.94
C ILE A 236 -4.11 1.08 24.21
N ALA A 237 -2.95 1.36 24.85
CA ALA A 237 -2.54 0.67 26.08
C ALA A 237 -3.59 0.82 27.19
N ASN A 238 -4.07 2.04 27.46
CA ASN A 238 -5.08 2.30 28.49
C ASN A 238 -6.39 1.57 28.21
N SER A 239 -6.83 1.49 26.96
CA SER A 239 -8.04 0.75 26.58
C SER A 239 -7.89 -0.75 26.85
N LEU A 240 -6.74 -1.35 26.48
CA LEU A 240 -6.46 -2.76 26.73
C LEU A 240 -6.29 -3.07 28.23
N VAL A 241 -5.65 -2.19 28.99
CA VAL A 241 -5.54 -2.32 30.45
C VAL A 241 -6.93 -2.29 31.09
N SER A 242 -7.81 -1.39 30.64
CA SER A 242 -9.20 -1.33 31.11
C SER A 242 -9.99 -2.59 30.75
N ALA A 243 -9.62 -3.28 29.68
CA ALA A 243 -10.18 -4.59 29.30
C ALA A 243 -9.47 -5.78 30.00
N GLY A 244 -8.64 -5.54 31.01
CA GLY A 244 -7.99 -6.56 31.83
C GLY A 244 -6.68 -7.12 31.27
N ARG A 245 -6.11 -6.50 30.22
CA ARG A 245 -4.80 -6.90 29.66
C ARG A 245 -3.65 -6.23 30.42
N LYS A 246 -2.54 -6.93 30.57
CA LYS A 246 -1.29 -6.35 31.09
C LYS A 246 -0.39 -5.96 29.94
N ILE A 247 -0.31 -4.68 29.62
CA ILE A 247 0.50 -4.17 28.54
C ILE A 247 0.99 -2.75 28.86
N ASP A 248 2.19 -2.42 28.41
CA ASP A 248 2.79 -1.09 28.49
C ASP A 248 2.80 -0.39 27.13
N ASN A 249 3.04 0.90 27.16
CA ASN A 249 3.09 1.75 25.97
C ASN A 249 4.20 1.36 24.99
N LYS A 250 5.37 0.97 25.49
CA LYS A 250 6.51 0.58 24.64
C LYS A 250 6.22 -0.70 23.87
N THR A 251 5.52 -1.64 24.49
CA THR A 251 5.06 -2.87 23.82
C THR A 251 4.04 -2.56 22.74
N VAL A 252 3.09 -1.64 23.00
CA VAL A 252 2.14 -1.19 21.96
C VAL A 252 2.89 -0.54 20.79
N GLU A 253 3.83 0.37 21.05
CA GLU A 253 4.65 1.01 20.00
C GLU A 253 5.41 -0.01 19.16
N ARG A 254 6.04 -0.99 19.78
CA ARG A 254 6.76 -2.06 19.09
C ARG A 254 5.82 -2.90 18.20
N TYR A 255 4.61 -3.21 18.67
CA TYR A 255 3.62 -3.97 17.91
C TYR A 255 3.05 -3.15 16.76
N LEU A 256 2.76 -1.87 16.99
CA LEU A 256 2.36 -0.95 15.94
C LEU A 256 3.42 -0.83 14.83
N GLN A 257 4.69 -0.74 15.21
CA GLN A 257 5.78 -0.71 14.24
C GLN A 257 5.83 -2.02 13.44
N GLY A 258 5.70 -3.18 14.08
CA GLY A 258 5.65 -4.46 13.39
C GLY A 258 4.50 -4.59 12.40
N LEU A 259 3.31 -4.07 12.74
CA LEU A 259 2.15 -4.05 11.86
C LEU A 259 2.35 -3.09 10.67
N GLN A 260 3.03 -1.97 10.88
CA GLN A 260 3.40 -1.05 9.79
C GLN A 260 4.46 -1.68 8.87
N ASP A 261 5.49 -2.29 9.46
CA ASP A 261 6.54 -2.95 8.70
C ASP A 261 6.02 -4.14 7.87
N SER A 262 4.93 -4.80 8.30
CA SER A 262 4.26 -5.84 7.51
C SER A 262 3.35 -5.27 6.42
N LEU A 263 3.20 -3.94 6.34
CA LEU A 263 2.28 -3.23 5.44
C LEU A 263 0.80 -3.58 5.65
N LEU A 264 0.45 -4.15 6.81
CA LEU A 264 -0.93 -4.38 7.19
C LEU A 264 -1.62 -3.07 7.59
N LEU A 265 -0.84 -2.15 8.22
CA LEU A 265 -1.29 -0.84 8.67
C LEU A 265 -0.39 0.27 8.10
N TYR A 266 -1.01 1.40 7.85
CA TYR A 266 -0.37 2.65 7.45
C TYR A 266 -0.62 3.71 8.50
N LYS A 267 0.46 4.29 9.03
CA LYS A 267 0.39 5.40 9.98
C LYS A 267 0.42 6.72 9.23
N VAL A 268 -0.55 7.60 9.48
CA VAL A 268 -0.63 8.93 8.92
C VAL A 268 -0.45 9.96 10.03
N ASN A 269 0.66 10.67 9.97
CA ASN A 269 1.00 11.69 10.95
C ASN A 269 0.15 12.95 10.74
N ARG A 270 0.01 13.75 11.80
CA ARG A 270 -0.66 15.05 11.72
C ARG A 270 0.31 16.12 11.20
N TYR A 271 -0.25 17.05 10.46
CA TYR A 271 0.44 18.21 9.91
C TYR A 271 -0.29 19.48 10.34
N ASP A 272 0.40 20.38 11.04
CA ASP A 272 -0.16 21.70 11.35
C ASP A 272 -0.19 22.52 10.06
N VAL A 273 -1.40 22.73 9.53
CA VAL A 273 -1.61 23.44 8.26
C VAL A 273 -1.14 24.89 8.35
N ARG A 274 -1.27 25.53 9.53
CA ARG A 274 -0.87 26.91 9.76
C ARG A 274 0.62 27.06 10.03
N GLY A 275 1.17 26.21 10.91
CA GLY A 275 2.59 26.22 11.27
C GLY A 275 3.48 25.54 10.21
N LYS A 276 2.89 24.80 9.28
CA LYS A 276 3.58 23.99 8.25
C LYS A 276 4.62 23.02 8.84
N GLU A 277 4.26 22.37 9.94
CA GLU A 277 5.15 21.44 10.65
C GLU A 277 4.46 20.12 11.01
N LEU A 278 5.26 19.06 11.13
CA LEU A 278 4.79 17.73 11.49
C LEU A 278 4.57 17.63 12.99
N LEU A 279 3.40 17.15 13.38
CA LEU A 279 3.05 16.88 14.77
C LEU A 279 3.34 15.41 15.11
N ARG A 280 4.08 15.17 16.18
CA ARG A 280 4.50 13.83 16.59
C ARG A 280 3.49 13.08 17.46
N ILE A 281 2.48 13.77 17.99
CA ILE A 281 1.52 13.22 18.96
C ILE A 281 0.21 12.92 18.23
N ASN A 282 -0.30 11.73 18.43
CA ASN A 282 -1.49 11.16 17.79
C ASN A 282 -1.33 11.03 16.26
N ALA A 283 -1.81 9.93 15.73
CA ALA A 283 -1.83 9.66 14.30
C ALA A 283 -3.15 8.97 13.94
N LYS A 284 -3.56 9.03 12.69
CA LYS A 284 -4.57 8.12 12.16
C LYS A 284 -3.88 6.86 11.64
N TYR A 285 -4.61 5.75 11.66
CA TYR A 285 -4.16 4.49 11.09
C TYR A 285 -5.17 4.02 10.06
N TYR A 286 -4.66 3.57 8.91
CA TYR A 286 -5.45 2.98 7.84
C TYR A 286 -4.98 1.56 7.57
N CYS A 287 -5.87 0.69 7.11
CA CYS A 287 -5.55 -0.68 6.78
C CYS A 287 -5.35 -0.84 5.27
N VAL A 288 -4.63 -1.89 4.90
CA VAL A 288 -4.31 -2.22 3.50
C VAL A 288 -5.53 -2.64 2.68
N ASP A 289 -6.56 -3.20 3.33
CA ASP A 289 -7.74 -3.75 2.67
C ASP A 289 -8.99 -3.65 3.57
N ALA A 290 -10.07 -3.09 3.02
CA ALA A 290 -11.32 -2.87 3.75
C ALA A 290 -12.05 -4.18 4.09
N THR A 291 -12.01 -5.17 3.21
CA THR A 291 -12.66 -6.48 3.42
C THR A 291 -11.95 -7.25 4.53
N LEU A 292 -10.62 -7.20 4.55
CA LEU A 292 -9.82 -7.78 5.64
C LEU A 292 -10.16 -7.13 6.99
N ARG A 293 -10.32 -5.80 7.01
CA ARG A 293 -10.80 -5.07 8.21
C ARG A 293 -12.16 -5.59 8.64
N ASN A 294 -13.12 -5.70 7.73
CA ASN A 294 -14.47 -6.15 8.04
C ASN A 294 -14.50 -7.60 8.56
N LEU A 295 -13.63 -8.46 8.05
CA LEU A 295 -13.45 -9.83 8.54
C LEU A 295 -13.00 -9.86 10.01
N LEU A 296 -12.13 -8.94 10.43
CA LEU A 296 -11.53 -8.92 11.78
C LEU A 296 -12.44 -8.28 12.83
N VAL A 297 -13.26 -7.31 12.44
CA VAL A 297 -14.08 -6.51 13.36
C VAL A 297 -15.55 -6.90 13.29
N GLY A 298 -15.96 -7.57 12.21
CA GLY A 298 -17.36 -7.78 11.83
C GLY A 298 -17.91 -6.59 11.04
N ASN A 299 -19.02 -6.81 10.34
CA ASN A 299 -19.73 -5.77 9.60
C ASN A 299 -20.39 -4.80 10.59
N VAL A 300 -19.66 -3.75 10.97
CA VAL A 300 -20.22 -2.62 11.70
C VAL A 300 -20.74 -1.64 10.66
N SER A 301 -22.05 -1.65 10.44
CA SER A 301 -22.76 -0.81 9.47
C SER A 301 -22.63 0.71 9.69
N CYS A 302 -21.90 1.14 10.73
CA CYS A 302 -21.76 2.54 11.12
C CYS A 302 -20.43 3.20 10.67
N ASP A 303 -19.51 2.46 10.04
CA ASP A 303 -18.15 2.95 9.74
C ASP A 303 -17.87 3.18 8.25
N THR A 304 -18.91 3.28 7.42
CA THR A 304 -18.79 3.40 5.95
C THR A 304 -17.97 4.64 5.54
N GLY A 305 -18.13 5.74 6.26
CA GLY A 305 -17.33 6.96 6.03
C GLY A 305 -15.83 6.75 6.26
N HIS A 306 -15.44 6.07 7.34
CA HIS A 306 -14.03 5.76 7.59
C HIS A 306 -13.45 4.73 6.60
N ILE A 307 -14.28 3.82 6.08
CA ILE A 307 -13.88 2.90 5.01
C ILE A 307 -13.60 3.69 3.71
N LEU A 308 -14.48 4.62 3.36
CA LEU A 308 -14.30 5.49 2.19
C LEU A 308 -13.02 6.35 2.34
N GLU A 309 -12.81 6.93 3.52
CA GLU A 309 -11.60 7.66 3.87
C GLU A 309 -10.34 6.78 3.71
N ASN A 310 -10.39 5.53 4.17
CA ASN A 310 -9.30 4.57 4.01
C ASN A 310 -8.97 4.28 2.53
N ILE A 311 -9.98 4.14 1.69
CA ILE A 311 -9.79 3.89 0.24
C ILE A 311 -9.18 5.11 -0.44
N VAL A 312 -9.65 6.31 -0.11
CA VAL A 312 -9.08 7.57 -0.62
C VAL A 312 -7.61 7.72 -0.18
N PHE A 313 -7.29 7.39 1.09
CA PHE A 313 -5.91 7.37 1.56
C PHE A 313 -5.02 6.43 0.73
N LEU A 314 -5.45 5.18 0.52
CA LEU A 314 -4.69 4.21 -0.26
C LEU A 314 -4.49 4.68 -1.71
N GLU A 315 -5.50 5.32 -2.28
CA GLU A 315 -5.39 5.88 -3.63
C GLU A 315 -4.42 7.07 -3.69
N LEU A 316 -4.43 7.97 -2.71
CA LEU A 316 -3.48 9.08 -2.64
C LEU A 316 -2.03 8.60 -2.58
N ILE A 317 -1.72 7.59 -1.74
CA ILE A 317 -0.35 7.03 -1.69
C ILE A 317 0.00 6.30 -2.99
N ARG A 318 -0.95 5.63 -3.64
CA ARG A 318 -0.77 4.99 -4.96
C ARG A 318 -0.41 6.01 -6.03
N ARG A 319 -1.04 7.19 -6.01
CA ARG A 319 -0.73 8.32 -6.88
C ARG A 319 0.62 8.99 -6.56
N GLY A 320 1.32 8.52 -5.52
CA GLY A 320 2.65 9.00 -5.13
C GLY A 320 2.64 10.24 -4.24
N TYR A 321 1.52 10.54 -3.58
CA TYR A 321 1.47 11.60 -2.57
C TYR A 321 2.04 11.12 -1.24
N THR A 322 2.73 12.02 -0.55
CA THR A 322 2.95 11.92 0.89
C THR A 322 1.72 12.52 1.58
N VAL A 323 1.06 11.72 2.43
CA VAL A 323 -0.25 12.07 2.99
C VAL A 323 -0.15 12.32 4.49
N TYR A 324 -0.81 13.36 4.94
CA TYR A 324 -0.92 13.76 6.34
C TYR A 324 -2.37 14.06 6.71
N VAL A 325 -2.69 14.03 8.02
CA VAL A 325 -3.95 14.57 8.55
C VAL A 325 -3.75 16.04 8.85
N GLY A 326 -4.56 16.92 8.29
CA GLY A 326 -4.44 18.36 8.47
C GLY A 326 -5.00 18.82 9.81
N GLN A 327 -4.15 19.32 10.71
CA GLN A 327 -4.57 19.94 11.97
C GLN A 327 -4.83 21.42 11.78
N LEU A 328 -5.99 21.86 12.20
CA LEU A 328 -6.38 23.27 12.28
C LEU A 328 -6.56 23.72 13.74
N ALA A 329 -6.69 25.04 13.95
CA ALA A 329 -7.02 25.57 15.29
C ALA A 329 -8.38 25.05 15.80
N LYS A 330 -9.33 24.82 14.88
CA LYS A 330 -10.61 24.16 15.14
C LYS A 330 -10.88 23.13 14.04
N GLY A 331 -10.94 21.86 14.42
CA GLY A 331 -11.19 20.76 13.49
C GLY A 331 -9.93 20.22 12.78
N GLU A 332 -10.16 19.33 11.86
CA GLU A 332 -9.12 18.69 11.04
C GLU A 332 -9.56 18.61 9.58
N ILE A 333 -8.59 18.51 8.68
CA ILE A 333 -8.79 18.13 7.28
C ILE A 333 -8.36 16.67 7.16
N ASP A 334 -9.18 15.84 6.52
CA ASP A 334 -8.90 14.42 6.44
C ASP A 334 -7.54 14.16 5.83
N PHE A 335 -7.21 14.82 4.69
CA PHE A 335 -5.91 14.66 4.07
C PHE A 335 -5.30 15.96 3.56
N VAL A 336 -4.02 16.13 3.89
CA VAL A 336 -3.08 17.06 3.25
C VAL A 336 -2.14 16.20 2.42
N ALA A 337 -2.29 16.22 1.11
CA ALA A 337 -1.53 15.41 0.16
C ALA A 337 -0.44 16.25 -0.52
N GLN A 338 0.82 15.80 -0.46
CA GLN A 338 1.97 16.54 -1.00
C GLN A 338 2.71 15.69 -2.02
N LYS A 339 2.95 16.25 -3.22
CA LYS A 339 3.71 15.61 -4.29
C LYS A 339 4.44 16.68 -5.11
N ALA A 340 5.76 16.51 -5.31
CA ALA A 340 6.59 17.37 -6.15
C ALA A 340 6.43 18.88 -5.86
N GLY A 341 6.29 19.25 -4.57
CA GLY A 341 6.15 20.64 -4.13
C GLY A 341 4.73 21.21 -4.23
N VAL A 342 3.78 20.44 -4.73
CA VAL A 342 2.35 20.81 -4.73
C VAL A 342 1.68 20.21 -3.50
N THR A 343 0.80 20.98 -2.86
CA THR A 343 -0.06 20.55 -1.76
C THR A 343 -1.51 20.57 -2.23
N GLU A 344 -2.27 19.55 -1.86
CA GLU A 344 -3.71 19.47 -2.10
C GLU A 344 -4.42 19.07 -0.82
N TYR A 345 -5.65 19.56 -0.63
CA TYR A 345 -6.46 19.29 0.55
C TYR A 345 -7.70 18.47 0.17
N TYR A 346 -7.96 17.42 0.91
CA TYR A 346 -9.09 16.54 0.67
C TYR A 346 -9.91 16.36 1.94
N GLN A 347 -11.22 16.54 1.80
CA GLN A 347 -12.22 16.16 2.77
C GLN A 347 -13.08 15.06 2.17
N VAL A 348 -13.41 14.03 2.94
CA VAL A 348 -14.10 12.85 2.46
C VAL A 348 -15.38 12.64 3.26
N SER A 349 -16.50 12.53 2.58
CA SER A 349 -17.80 12.25 3.20
C SER A 349 -18.61 11.32 2.31
N GLU A 350 -19.44 10.46 2.89
CA GLU A 350 -20.36 9.64 2.07
C GLU A 350 -21.36 10.51 1.33
N THR A 351 -21.97 11.46 2.04
CA THR A 351 -22.95 12.38 1.47
C THR A 351 -22.90 13.73 2.15
N VAL A 352 -23.17 14.77 1.36
CA VAL A 352 -23.30 16.15 1.83
C VAL A 352 -24.61 16.78 1.37
N LEU A 353 -25.62 15.95 1.06
CA LEU A 353 -26.93 16.42 0.64
C LEU A 353 -27.66 17.19 1.76
N ASP A 354 -27.38 16.87 3.03
CA ASP A 354 -27.85 17.68 4.15
C ASP A 354 -26.99 18.96 4.29
N PRO A 355 -27.62 20.17 4.32
CA PRO A 355 -26.89 21.43 4.42
C PRO A 355 -26.01 21.58 5.65
N ASN A 356 -26.38 20.99 6.80
CA ASN A 356 -25.56 21.03 8.01
C ASN A 356 -24.29 20.19 7.83
N THR A 357 -24.44 19.00 7.24
CA THR A 357 -23.32 18.13 6.90
C THR A 357 -22.39 18.83 5.90
N LEU A 358 -22.92 19.40 4.82
CA LEU A 358 -22.14 20.16 3.85
C LEU A 358 -21.34 21.29 4.51
N ASN A 359 -21.98 22.09 5.36
CA ASN A 359 -21.32 23.19 6.05
C ASN A 359 -20.21 22.69 6.99
N ARG A 360 -20.44 21.57 7.69
CA ARG A 360 -19.46 20.95 8.57
C ARG A 360 -18.23 20.49 7.78
N GLU A 361 -18.42 19.82 6.63
CA GLU A 361 -17.32 19.30 5.80
C GLU A 361 -16.57 20.42 5.06
N LEU A 362 -17.23 21.50 4.68
CA LEU A 362 -16.59 22.64 4.05
C LEU A 362 -15.80 23.52 5.04
N ALA A 363 -16.19 23.56 6.31
CA ALA A 363 -15.61 24.47 7.29
C ALA A 363 -14.09 24.33 7.47
N PRO A 364 -13.50 23.12 7.57
CA PRO A 364 -12.06 22.95 7.64
C PRO A 364 -11.34 23.48 6.38
N LEU A 365 -11.85 23.18 5.19
CA LEU A 365 -11.27 23.61 3.93
C LEU A 365 -11.33 25.13 3.73
N LYS A 366 -12.43 25.77 4.16
CA LYS A 366 -12.59 27.24 4.16
C LYS A 366 -11.64 27.94 5.13
N ALA A 367 -11.24 27.27 6.22
CA ALA A 367 -10.31 27.81 7.21
C ALA A 367 -8.86 27.90 6.70
N VAL A 368 -8.53 27.19 5.63
CA VAL A 368 -7.20 27.25 4.98
C VAL A 368 -7.14 28.44 4.05
N GLN A 369 -6.18 29.35 4.31
CA GLN A 369 -6.06 30.64 3.62
C GLN A 369 -5.11 30.63 2.41
N ASP A 370 -4.50 29.48 2.10
CA ASP A 370 -3.63 29.35 0.92
C ASP A 370 -4.42 29.08 -0.36
N GLN A 371 -3.71 29.12 -1.50
CA GLN A 371 -4.28 28.98 -2.84
C GLN A 371 -4.18 27.54 -3.39
N TYR A 372 -3.78 26.57 -2.56
CA TYR A 372 -3.70 25.19 -3.00
C TYR A 372 -5.09 24.60 -3.28
N PRO A 373 -5.19 23.64 -4.21
CA PRO A 373 -6.44 22.96 -4.54
C PRO A 373 -7.11 22.33 -3.32
N LYS A 374 -8.43 22.44 -3.24
CA LYS A 374 -9.26 21.91 -2.16
C LYS A 374 -10.38 21.10 -2.75
N PHE A 375 -10.50 19.85 -2.31
CA PHE A 375 -11.46 18.89 -2.82
C PHE A 375 -12.36 18.36 -1.70
N LEU A 376 -13.65 18.29 -1.99
CA LEU A 376 -14.65 17.57 -1.20
C LEU A 376 -15.08 16.34 -2.00
N LEU A 377 -14.65 15.16 -1.57
CA LEU A 377 -14.96 13.88 -2.22
C LEU A 377 -16.19 13.25 -1.58
N THR A 378 -17.21 12.95 -2.39
CA THR A 378 -18.46 12.34 -1.90
C THR A 378 -18.92 11.21 -2.82
N LEU A 379 -19.83 10.35 -2.34
CA LEU A 379 -20.56 9.39 -3.18
C LEU A 379 -21.77 10.02 -3.91
N ASP A 380 -22.07 11.30 -3.64
CA ASP A 380 -23.22 11.96 -4.22
C ASP A 380 -23.10 12.10 -5.73
N GLU A 381 -24.15 11.71 -6.45
CA GLU A 381 -24.33 11.97 -7.88
C GLU A 381 -24.86 13.39 -8.14
N LEU A 382 -25.64 13.91 -7.18
CA LEU A 382 -26.10 15.29 -7.22
C LEU A 382 -25.00 16.23 -6.79
N ASN A 383 -24.87 17.36 -7.50
CA ASN A 383 -23.89 18.42 -7.21
C ASN A 383 -22.41 17.96 -7.29
N LYS A 384 -22.11 16.83 -7.93
CA LYS A 384 -20.75 16.26 -8.01
C LYS A 384 -19.69 17.16 -8.66
N ASN A 385 -20.10 18.27 -9.28
CA ASN A 385 -19.21 19.26 -9.87
C ASN A 385 -19.42 20.67 -9.26
N ALA A 386 -20.04 20.74 -8.08
CA ALA A 386 -20.25 22.01 -7.40
C ALA A 386 -18.91 22.64 -6.97
N ASN A 387 -18.88 23.97 -6.95
CA ASN A 387 -17.75 24.75 -6.47
C ASN A 387 -18.23 25.69 -5.36
N TYR A 388 -17.66 25.53 -4.18
CA TYR A 388 -17.97 26.33 -2.99
C TYR A 388 -16.79 27.25 -2.65
N ASP A 389 -16.74 28.42 -3.26
CA ASP A 389 -15.69 29.41 -3.05
C ASP A 389 -14.27 28.86 -3.29
N GLY A 390 -14.08 28.10 -4.38
CA GLY A 390 -12.81 27.47 -4.74
C GLY A 390 -12.61 26.03 -4.22
N ILE A 391 -13.55 25.52 -3.42
CA ILE A 391 -13.57 24.10 -3.01
C ILE A 391 -14.39 23.32 -4.04
N GLN A 392 -13.76 22.35 -4.70
CA GLN A 392 -14.40 21.52 -5.72
C GLN A 392 -15.01 20.27 -5.11
N GLN A 393 -16.33 20.09 -5.24
CA GLN A 393 -16.95 18.80 -4.94
C GLN A 393 -16.76 17.86 -6.13
N ARG A 394 -16.42 16.60 -5.85
CA ARG A 394 -16.27 15.56 -6.88
C ARG A 394 -16.89 14.24 -6.41
N ASN A 395 -17.45 13.48 -7.34
CA ASN A 395 -17.84 12.12 -7.03
C ASN A 395 -16.57 11.28 -6.82
N VAL A 396 -16.45 10.63 -5.66
CA VAL A 396 -15.25 9.89 -5.26
C VAL A 396 -14.99 8.68 -6.15
N LEU A 397 -16.02 7.98 -6.63
CA LEU A 397 -15.86 6.80 -7.48
C LEU A 397 -15.34 7.19 -8.87
N GLU A 398 -15.83 8.30 -9.43
CA GLU A 398 -15.29 8.87 -10.68
C GLU A 398 -13.82 9.28 -10.48
N TRP A 399 -13.52 9.95 -9.36
CA TRP A 399 -12.14 10.32 -9.02
C TRP A 399 -11.22 9.10 -8.87
N LEU A 400 -11.70 7.99 -8.28
CA LEU A 400 -10.94 6.75 -8.15
C LEU A 400 -10.65 6.05 -9.50
N LEU A 401 -11.44 6.32 -10.55
CA LEU A 401 -11.23 5.79 -11.91
C LEU A 401 -10.28 6.63 -12.77
N GLU A 402 -9.93 7.85 -12.35
CA GLU A 402 -9.05 8.73 -13.12
C GLU A 402 -7.65 8.15 -13.25
N SER A 403 -7.12 8.20 -14.45
CA SER A 403 -5.71 7.91 -14.73
C SER A 403 -4.81 9.04 -14.17
N TYR A 404 -3.65 8.74 -13.66
CA TYR A 404 -2.69 9.69 -13.08
C TYR A 404 -1.25 9.40 -13.52
#